data_0ecd786eaf5688380fd86284958b21fa
#
_entry.id   0ecd786eaf5688380fd86284958b21fa
#
_cell.length_a   1.000
_cell.length_b   1.000
_cell.length_c   1.000
_cell.angle_alpha   90.00
_cell.angle_beta   90.00
_cell.angle_gamma   90.00
#
_symmetry.space_group_name_H-M   'P 1'
#
loop_
_entity.id
_entity.type
_entity.pdbx_description
1 polymer ?
#
loop_
_entity_poly.entity_id
_entity_poly.type
_entity_poly.pdbx_seq_one_letter_code
_entity_poly.pdbx_strand_id
1 'polypeptide(L)'
;YNKLAEDGRDTFLGKSHQYLRPISGTTYYAIKLFPFSYTSLGGIKIDKGFRVLDKNNHPIDGLYAAGVDAGGLYGDTYPVWTSGHAFGWSSYSGRHAALQALQDKKLAK
;
A
#
# COMPACT_ATOMS: atom_id res chain seq x y z
N TYR A 1 -28.79 -7.79 12.31
CA TYR A 1 -28.33 -7.32 11.00
C TYR A 1 -29.34 -7.65 9.90
N ASN A 2 -29.85 -8.90 9.80
CA ASN A 2 -30.77 -9.30 8.72
C ASN A 2 -32.05 -8.47 8.71
N LYS A 3 -32.62 -8.20 9.88
CA LYS A 3 -33.79 -7.31 9.97
C LYS A 3 -33.53 -5.92 9.39
N LEU A 4 -32.36 -5.33 9.66
CA LEU A 4 -31.95 -4.04 9.07
C LEU A 4 -31.79 -4.14 7.55
N ALA A 5 -31.31 -5.28 7.05
CA ALA A 5 -31.17 -5.51 5.61
C ALA A 5 -32.51 -5.66 4.92
N GLU A 6 -33.50 -6.32 5.57
CA GLU A 6 -34.88 -6.44 5.11
C GLU A 6 -35.60 -5.09 5.11
N ASP A 7 -35.43 -4.30 6.17
CA ASP A 7 -35.96 -2.94 6.30
C ASP A 7 -35.30 -1.94 5.36
N GLY A 8 -34.17 -2.34 4.72
CA GLY A 8 -33.39 -1.51 3.78
C GLY A 8 -32.71 -0.31 4.42
N ARG A 9 -32.61 -0.25 5.74
CA ARG A 9 -32.05 0.87 6.47
C ARG A 9 -31.24 0.40 7.68
N ASP A 10 -29.98 0.76 7.69
CA ASP A 10 -29.11 0.57 8.86
C ASP A 10 -29.23 1.78 9.80
N THR A 11 -29.95 1.61 10.90
CA THR A 11 -30.11 2.62 11.94
C THR A 11 -28.97 2.64 12.96
N PHE A 12 -28.01 1.71 12.87
CA PHE A 12 -26.93 1.53 13.84
C PHE A 12 -25.65 2.20 13.42
N LEU A 13 -25.18 1.89 12.20
CA LEU A 13 -23.90 2.37 11.65
C LEU A 13 -24.08 3.20 10.38
N GLY A 14 -25.31 3.38 9.91
CA GLY A 14 -25.60 4.16 8.71
C GLY A 14 -25.08 3.56 7.41
N LYS A 15 -24.95 2.22 7.34
CA LYS A 15 -24.54 1.53 6.12
C LYS A 15 -25.53 1.78 4.99
N SER A 16 -25.03 2.22 3.83
CA SER A 16 -25.87 2.51 2.68
C SER A 16 -26.66 1.30 2.23
N HIS A 17 -27.91 1.50 1.84
CA HIS A 17 -28.87 0.47 1.40
C HIS A 17 -28.27 -0.50 0.38
N GLN A 18 -27.53 -0.01 -0.60
CA GLN A 18 -26.91 -0.83 -1.66
C GLN A 18 -25.92 -1.90 -1.12
N TYR A 19 -25.42 -1.74 0.10
CA TYR A 19 -24.52 -2.67 0.76
C TYR A 19 -25.19 -3.49 1.87
N LEU A 20 -26.48 -3.24 2.14
CA LEU A 20 -27.25 -4.02 3.10
C LEU A 20 -27.70 -5.31 2.43
N ARG A 21 -26.92 -6.36 2.56
CA ARG A 21 -27.24 -7.69 2.07
C ARG A 21 -27.54 -8.61 3.24
N PRO A 22 -28.67 -9.33 3.27
CA PRO A 22 -28.93 -10.30 4.33
C PRO A 22 -27.86 -11.42 4.28
N ILE A 23 -27.48 -11.85 5.46
CA ILE A 23 -26.62 -13.03 5.63
C ILE A 23 -27.53 -14.24 5.58
N SER A 24 -27.43 -15.02 4.52
CA SER A 24 -28.26 -16.20 4.27
C SER A 24 -27.39 -17.44 3.99
N GLY A 25 -27.94 -18.61 4.27
CA GLY A 25 -27.29 -19.90 4.08
C GLY A 25 -27.44 -20.81 5.27
N THR A 26 -26.98 -22.03 5.13
CA THR A 26 -27.01 -23.06 6.19
C THR A 26 -25.66 -23.27 6.87
N THR A 27 -24.59 -22.77 6.25
CA THR A 27 -23.22 -22.87 6.77
C THR A 27 -22.60 -21.49 6.85
N TYR A 28 -21.99 -21.18 8.00
CA TYR A 28 -21.35 -19.89 8.26
C TYR A 28 -19.89 -20.11 8.65
N TYR A 29 -19.03 -19.19 8.22
CA TYR A 29 -17.63 -19.17 8.59
C TYR A 29 -17.35 -17.93 9.43
N ALA A 30 -16.71 -18.12 10.58
CA ALA A 30 -16.27 -17.03 11.45
C ALA A 30 -14.74 -16.94 11.43
N ILE A 31 -14.22 -15.74 11.16
CA ILE A 31 -12.80 -15.44 11.17
C ILE A 31 -12.54 -14.43 12.27
N LYS A 32 -11.62 -14.78 13.18
CA LYS A 32 -11.19 -13.86 14.22
C LYS A 32 -10.23 -12.82 13.62
N LEU A 33 -10.59 -11.55 13.76
CA LEU A 33 -9.77 -10.44 13.29
C LEU A 33 -8.95 -9.86 14.45
N PHE A 34 -7.74 -9.43 14.12
CA PHE A 34 -6.85 -8.74 15.06
C PHE A 34 -6.36 -7.45 14.42
N PRO A 35 -6.10 -6.40 15.21
CA PRO A 35 -5.34 -5.26 14.73
C PRO A 35 -3.98 -5.72 14.23
N PHE A 36 -3.63 -5.33 13.03
CA PHE A 36 -2.39 -5.73 12.38
C PHE A 36 -1.81 -4.56 11.57
N SER A 37 -0.50 -4.40 11.63
CA SER A 37 0.20 -3.45 10.76
C SER A 37 0.48 -4.09 9.42
N TYR A 38 0.00 -3.48 8.34
CA TYR A 38 0.12 -3.99 6.99
C TYR A 38 1.32 -3.40 6.25
N THR A 39 1.52 -2.10 6.40
CA THR A 39 2.62 -1.37 5.74
C THR A 39 2.93 -0.09 6.51
N SER A 40 4.10 0.49 6.26
CA SER A 40 4.44 1.84 6.70
C SER A 40 4.13 2.85 5.58
N LEU A 41 3.79 4.08 5.97
CA LEU A 41 3.58 5.19 5.02
C LEU A 41 4.88 5.96 4.77
N GLY A 42 5.75 6.01 5.77
CA GLY A 42 7.10 6.54 5.64
C GLY A 42 8.04 5.54 4.99
N GLY A 43 9.33 5.86 5.02
CA GLY A 43 10.36 4.97 4.50
C GLY A 43 11.67 5.69 4.22
N ILE A 44 12.59 4.97 3.62
CA ILE A 44 13.89 5.49 3.20
C ILE A 44 13.67 6.58 2.13
N LYS A 45 14.26 7.74 2.32
CA LYS A 45 14.17 8.83 1.35
C LYS A 45 14.95 8.51 0.10
N ILE A 46 14.31 8.61 -1.05
CA ILE A 46 14.90 8.30 -2.36
C ILE A 46 14.71 9.44 -3.35
N ASP A 47 15.54 9.45 -4.40
CA ASP A 47 15.33 10.29 -5.58
C ASP A 47 14.51 9.56 -6.66
N LYS A 48 14.33 10.22 -7.81
CA LYS A 48 13.59 9.65 -8.96
C LYS A 48 14.27 8.41 -9.57
N GLY A 49 15.55 8.19 -9.30
CA GLY A 49 16.31 7.02 -9.70
C GLY A 49 16.35 5.92 -8.64
N PHE A 50 15.56 6.05 -7.57
CA PHE A 50 15.53 5.12 -6.44
C PHE A 50 16.85 5.04 -5.65
N ARG A 51 17.75 6.02 -5.81
CA ARG A 51 18.97 6.15 -5.00
C ARG A 51 18.59 6.71 -3.63
N VAL A 52 19.14 6.12 -2.58
CA VAL A 52 18.95 6.60 -1.22
C VAL A 52 19.60 7.96 -1.04
N LEU A 53 18.90 8.86 -0.38
CA LEU A 53 19.38 10.20 -0.09
C LEU A 53 19.90 10.31 1.34
N ASP A 54 21.03 11.01 1.51
CA ASP A 54 21.56 11.39 2.81
C ASP A 54 20.73 12.52 3.47
N LYS A 55 21.15 12.96 4.67
CA LYS A 55 20.49 14.06 5.40
C LYS A 55 20.52 15.42 4.67
N ASN A 56 21.42 15.59 3.70
CA ASN A 56 21.56 16.81 2.91
C ASN A 56 20.87 16.69 1.54
N ASN A 57 20.12 15.59 1.30
CA ASN A 57 19.44 15.25 0.05
C ASN A 57 20.41 14.91 -1.11
N HIS A 58 21.60 14.47 -0.81
CA HIS A 58 22.52 13.96 -1.83
C HIS A 58 22.37 12.44 -1.95
N PRO A 59 22.40 11.90 -3.18
CA PRO A 59 22.41 10.45 -3.37
C PRO A 59 23.63 9.80 -2.73
N ILE A 60 23.40 8.68 -2.06
CA ILE A 60 24.47 7.82 -1.54
C ILE A 60 24.86 6.84 -2.65
N ASP A 61 26.09 6.90 -3.10
CA ASP A 61 26.57 6.08 -4.20
C ASP A 61 26.41 4.57 -3.92
N GLY A 62 25.86 3.87 -4.90
CA GLY A 62 25.65 2.43 -4.84
C GLY A 62 24.53 1.97 -3.92
N LEU A 63 23.79 2.87 -3.27
CA LEU A 63 22.70 2.52 -2.36
C LEU A 63 21.35 2.87 -2.96
N TYR A 64 20.45 1.86 -3.05
CA TYR A 64 19.11 1.98 -3.61
C TYR A 64 18.09 1.42 -2.66
N ALA A 65 16.85 1.94 -2.70
CA ALA A 65 15.73 1.40 -1.96
C ALA A 65 14.50 1.29 -2.85
N ALA A 66 13.71 0.23 -2.64
CA ALA A 66 12.53 -0.06 -3.44
C ALA A 66 11.43 -0.70 -2.58
N GLY A 67 10.24 -0.81 -3.14
CA GLY A 67 9.09 -1.40 -2.45
C GLY A 67 8.54 -0.52 -1.35
N VAL A 68 7.93 -1.15 -0.37
CA VAL A 68 7.27 -0.44 0.75
C VAL A 68 8.25 0.21 1.73
N ASP A 69 9.52 -0.17 1.67
CA ASP A 69 10.58 0.44 2.48
C ASP A 69 11.06 1.78 1.89
N ALA A 70 10.80 2.03 0.60
CA ALA A 70 11.08 3.30 -0.04
C ALA A 70 9.94 4.28 0.23
N GLY A 71 10.24 5.40 0.86
CA GLY A 71 9.29 6.46 1.18
C GLY A 71 8.90 7.32 -0.01
N GLY A 72 7.87 8.16 0.19
CA GLY A 72 7.47 9.19 -0.76
C GLY A 72 6.38 8.79 -1.75
N LEU A 73 5.89 7.54 -1.74
CA LEU A 73 4.74 7.13 -2.53
C LEU A 73 3.43 7.58 -1.90
N TYR A 74 3.31 7.40 -0.60
CA TYR A 74 2.12 7.73 0.18
C TYR A 74 2.30 9.07 0.89
N GLY A 75 1.19 9.80 1.06
CA GLY A 75 1.12 10.92 1.97
C GLY A 75 0.78 10.46 3.39
N ASP A 76 -0.21 11.11 4.00
CA ASP A 76 -0.61 10.83 5.38
C ASP A 76 -1.47 9.57 5.52
N THR A 77 -2.02 9.05 4.43
CA THR A 77 -2.94 7.91 4.43
C THR A 77 -2.64 6.92 3.31
N TYR A 78 -2.92 5.66 3.56
CA TYR A 78 -2.87 4.62 2.54
C TYR A 78 -4.15 4.63 1.69
N PRO A 79 -4.07 4.65 0.35
CA PRO A 79 -5.23 4.70 -0.53
C PRO A 79 -5.92 3.34 -0.63
N VAL A 80 -6.74 2.99 0.35
CA VAL A 80 -7.43 1.69 0.44
C VAL A 80 -8.40 1.41 -0.72
N TRP A 81 -8.79 2.43 -1.47
CA TRP A 81 -9.64 2.30 -2.66
C TRP A 81 -8.90 1.81 -3.91
N THR A 82 -7.56 1.81 -3.89
CA THR A 82 -6.74 1.37 -5.02
C THR A 82 -6.16 -0.02 -4.73
N SER A 83 -6.87 -1.05 -5.15
CA SER A 83 -6.44 -2.43 -4.96
C SER A 83 -5.15 -2.73 -5.74
N GLY A 84 -4.22 -3.46 -5.12
CA GLY A 84 -2.94 -3.86 -5.74
C GLY A 84 -1.86 -2.78 -5.77
N HIS A 85 -2.10 -1.60 -5.20
CA HIS A 85 -1.21 -0.46 -5.26
C HIS A 85 0.20 -0.74 -4.69
N ALA A 86 0.28 -1.31 -3.48
CA ALA A 86 1.57 -1.64 -2.86
C ALA A 86 2.34 -2.71 -3.65
N PHE A 87 1.64 -3.70 -4.20
CA PHE A 87 2.26 -4.72 -5.05
C PHE A 87 2.79 -4.12 -6.36
N GLY A 88 1.99 -3.28 -7.02
CA GLY A 88 2.39 -2.57 -8.22
C GLY A 88 3.62 -1.69 -7.99
N TRP A 89 3.63 -0.93 -6.90
CA TRP A 89 4.76 -0.12 -6.50
C TRP A 89 6.02 -0.95 -6.25
N SER A 90 5.91 -2.05 -5.51
CA SER A 90 7.06 -2.91 -5.20
C SER A 90 7.68 -3.50 -6.47
N SER A 91 6.84 -3.95 -7.40
CA SER A 91 7.29 -4.51 -8.68
C SER A 91 7.93 -3.44 -9.58
N TYR A 92 7.29 -2.28 -9.67
CA TYR A 92 7.79 -1.15 -10.48
C TYR A 92 9.11 -0.62 -9.93
N SER A 93 9.14 -0.26 -8.64
CA SER A 93 10.31 0.36 -8.00
C SER A 93 11.52 -0.58 -7.98
N GLY A 94 11.32 -1.87 -7.70
CA GLY A 94 12.40 -2.86 -7.72
C GLY A 94 13.04 -2.98 -9.11
N ARG A 95 12.22 -3.06 -10.17
CA ARG A 95 12.72 -3.08 -11.54
C ARG A 95 13.48 -1.82 -11.90
N HIS A 96 12.94 -0.64 -11.57
CA HIS A 96 13.57 0.63 -11.91
C HIS A 96 14.85 0.88 -11.12
N ALA A 97 14.90 0.55 -9.83
CA ALA A 97 16.13 0.65 -9.03
C ALA A 97 17.26 -0.21 -9.61
N ALA A 98 16.95 -1.44 -10.04
CA ALA A 98 17.92 -2.31 -10.68
C ALA A 98 18.46 -1.73 -12.02
N LEU A 99 17.58 -1.16 -12.84
CA LEU A 99 17.97 -0.53 -14.10
C LEU A 99 18.85 0.72 -13.85
N GLN A 100 18.51 1.54 -12.85
CA GLN A 100 19.29 2.70 -12.46
C GLN A 100 20.69 2.28 -11.97
N ALA A 101 20.77 1.26 -11.12
CA ALA A 101 22.03 0.75 -10.62
C ALA A 101 22.95 0.27 -11.76
N LEU A 102 22.38 -0.36 -12.79
CA LEU A 102 23.14 -0.76 -13.99
C LEU A 102 23.64 0.43 -14.81
N GLN A 103 22.84 1.51 -14.90
CA GLN A 103 23.25 2.74 -15.58
C GLN A 103 24.37 3.44 -14.83
N ASP A 104 24.23 3.62 -13.52
CA ASP A 104 25.22 4.28 -12.68
C ASP A 104 26.55 3.52 -12.72
N LYS A 105 26.54 2.19 -12.70
CA LYS A 105 27.73 1.36 -12.86
C LYS A 105 28.41 1.52 -14.22
N LYS A 106 27.67 1.80 -15.29
CA LYS A 106 28.25 2.03 -16.63
C LYS A 106 28.89 3.41 -16.73
N LEU A 107 28.35 4.40 -16.04
CA LEU A 107 28.87 5.77 -16.03
C LEU A 107 30.12 5.93 -15.12
N ALA A 108 30.28 5.03 -14.15
CA ALA A 108 31.44 5.01 -13.24
C ALA A 108 32.71 4.34 -13.83
N LYS A 109 32.65 3.85 -15.06
CA LYS A 109 33.78 3.29 -15.83
C LYS A 109 34.31 4.30 -16.85
#